data_7a13b71ace13f3211ba1f2ac15734403
#
_entry.id   7a13b71ace13f3211ba1f2ac15734403
#
_cell.length_a   1.000
_cell.length_b   1.000
_cell.length_c   1.000
_cell.angle_alpha   90.00
_cell.angle_beta   90.00
_cell.angle_gamma   90.00
#
_symmetry.space_group_name_H-M   'P 1'
#
loop_
_entity.id
_entity.type
_entity.pdbx_description
1 polymer ?
#
loop_
_entity_poly.entity_id
_entity_poly.type
_entity_poly.pdbx_seq_one_letter_code
_entity_poly.pdbx_strand_id
1 'polypeptide(L)'
;SYRAVVRAKIALFRLGQANLTDKEKIDIKNDYHNFINLAEFYTHPRNPCLIIMHGLSGSGKSTIAKQIVSQCAAIQINSDIIRKQLFALPLHEDSNSAPYSGIYTAQATEKIYAELARLAKIIIQAGFIALIDATFLLHAQRVKFYNLAKHLKVPFYICHCQTDELEIKQRIKKRTGLSDRISEANLTILDYQKKLLEPLIKSEQKHVLLIDD
;
A
#
# COMPACT_ATOMS: atom_id res chain seq x y z
N SER A 1 -12.68 1.10 -18.35
CA SER A 1 -12.87 2.28 -19.22
C SER A 1 -14.30 2.37 -19.78
N TYR A 2 -14.91 1.30 -20.30
CA TYR A 2 -16.24 1.35 -20.96
C TYR A 2 -17.32 2.08 -20.14
N ARG A 3 -17.50 1.72 -18.86
CA ARG A 3 -18.50 2.39 -17.99
C ARG A 3 -18.23 3.89 -17.79
N ALA A 4 -16.97 4.31 -17.77
CA ALA A 4 -16.60 5.71 -17.65
C ALA A 4 -17.00 6.48 -18.92
N VAL A 5 -16.73 5.93 -20.11
CA VAL A 5 -17.16 6.51 -21.39
C VAL A 5 -18.70 6.63 -21.47
N VAL A 6 -19.43 5.59 -21.03
CA VAL A 6 -20.90 5.65 -20.98
C VAL A 6 -21.39 6.76 -20.06
N ARG A 7 -20.80 6.92 -18.87
CA ARG A 7 -21.15 8.01 -17.94
C ARG A 7 -20.82 9.39 -18.49
N ALA A 8 -19.68 9.53 -19.16
CA ALA A 8 -19.33 10.77 -19.86
C ALA A 8 -20.37 11.12 -20.95
N LYS A 9 -20.77 10.14 -21.74
CA LYS A 9 -21.84 10.31 -22.75
C LYS A 9 -23.17 10.75 -22.12
N ILE A 10 -23.55 10.14 -20.98
CA ILE A 10 -24.78 10.54 -20.26
C ILE A 10 -24.66 11.99 -19.74
N ALA A 11 -23.50 12.42 -19.24
CA ALA A 11 -23.28 13.79 -18.83
C ALA A 11 -23.49 14.78 -19.99
N LEU A 12 -22.98 14.46 -21.20
CA LEU A 12 -23.22 15.28 -22.39
C LEU A 12 -24.70 15.35 -22.77
N PHE A 13 -25.44 14.24 -22.69
CA PHE A 13 -26.88 14.28 -22.93
C PHE A 13 -27.62 15.13 -21.92
N ARG A 14 -27.25 15.09 -20.65
CA ARG A 14 -27.82 15.96 -19.62
C ARG A 14 -27.52 17.44 -19.88
N LEU A 15 -26.33 17.75 -20.38
CA LEU A 15 -25.96 19.14 -20.71
C LEU A 15 -26.85 19.75 -21.82
N GLY A 16 -27.42 18.91 -22.70
CA GLY A 16 -28.35 19.33 -23.75
C GLY A 16 -29.81 19.52 -23.30
N GLN A 17 -30.13 19.29 -22.02
CA GLN A 17 -31.48 19.48 -21.49
C GLN A 17 -31.82 20.98 -21.34
N ALA A 18 -33.07 21.33 -21.64
CA ALA A 18 -33.59 22.68 -21.40
C ALA A 18 -33.71 22.96 -19.88
N ASN A 19 -33.56 24.23 -19.50
CA ASN A 19 -33.76 24.73 -18.11
C ASN A 19 -32.70 24.33 -17.08
N LEU A 20 -31.47 24.05 -17.49
CA LEU A 20 -30.35 23.89 -16.57
C LEU A 20 -29.87 25.27 -16.06
N THR A 21 -29.65 25.37 -14.76
CA THR A 21 -28.97 26.49 -14.14
C THR A 21 -27.49 26.49 -14.54
N ASP A 22 -26.81 27.65 -14.43
CA ASP A 22 -25.39 27.74 -14.76
C ASP A 22 -24.54 26.88 -13.83
N LYS A 23 -24.93 26.72 -12.56
CA LYS A 23 -24.28 25.83 -11.60
C LYS A 23 -24.39 24.36 -12.05
N GLU A 24 -25.57 23.91 -12.43
CA GLU A 24 -25.78 22.53 -12.93
C GLU A 24 -24.97 22.26 -14.20
N LYS A 25 -24.87 23.24 -15.10
CA LYS A 25 -24.01 23.12 -16.31
C LYS A 25 -22.54 22.94 -15.96
N ILE A 26 -22.04 23.67 -14.94
CA ILE A 26 -20.65 23.55 -14.47
C ILE A 26 -20.44 22.18 -13.86
N ASP A 27 -21.34 21.72 -12.99
CA ASP A 27 -21.23 20.42 -12.33
C ASP A 27 -21.24 19.26 -13.36
N ILE A 28 -22.14 19.33 -14.35
CA ILE A 28 -22.21 18.34 -15.43
C ILE A 28 -20.92 18.33 -16.29
N LYS A 29 -20.34 19.50 -16.58
CA LYS A 29 -19.06 19.57 -17.30
C LYS A 29 -17.92 18.96 -16.49
N ASN A 30 -17.87 19.22 -15.19
CA ASN A 30 -16.88 18.61 -14.30
C ASN A 30 -17.03 17.07 -14.26
N ASP A 31 -18.27 16.58 -14.16
CA ASP A 31 -18.56 15.14 -14.24
C ASP A 31 -18.07 14.54 -15.55
N TYR A 32 -18.35 15.20 -16.68
CA TYR A 32 -17.88 14.77 -17.99
C TYR A 32 -16.36 14.64 -18.03
N HIS A 33 -15.63 15.69 -17.62
CA HIS A 33 -14.17 15.67 -17.62
C HIS A 33 -13.61 14.59 -16.68
N ASN A 34 -14.20 14.42 -15.50
CA ASN A 34 -13.80 13.37 -14.57
C ASN A 34 -13.95 11.97 -15.17
N PHE A 35 -15.07 11.71 -15.86
CA PHE A 35 -15.29 10.42 -16.51
C PHE A 35 -14.43 10.19 -17.74
N ILE A 36 -14.14 11.21 -18.54
CA ILE A 36 -13.21 11.10 -19.68
C ILE A 36 -11.79 10.85 -19.17
N ASN A 37 -11.32 11.61 -18.20
CA ASN A 37 -9.99 11.41 -17.59
C ASN A 37 -9.85 9.99 -17.01
N LEU A 38 -10.90 9.49 -16.34
CA LEU A 38 -10.93 8.12 -15.84
C LEU A 38 -10.89 7.08 -16.96
N ALA A 39 -11.60 7.31 -18.06
CA ALA A 39 -11.57 6.41 -19.21
C ALA A 39 -10.20 6.38 -19.87
N GLU A 40 -9.59 7.54 -20.07
CA GLU A 40 -8.25 7.72 -20.62
C GLU A 40 -7.20 7.06 -19.75
N PHE A 41 -7.24 7.28 -18.42
CA PHE A 41 -6.35 6.64 -17.46
C PHE A 41 -6.30 5.10 -17.65
N TYR A 42 -7.43 4.45 -17.95
CA TYR A 42 -7.48 3.00 -18.18
C TYR A 42 -7.03 2.58 -19.59
N THR A 43 -6.76 3.49 -20.50
CA THR A 43 -6.26 3.19 -21.86
C THR A 43 -4.75 3.37 -21.99
N HIS A 44 -4.10 4.08 -21.04
CA HIS A 44 -2.65 4.25 -21.06
C HIS A 44 -1.92 2.92 -20.83
N PRO A 45 -0.76 2.73 -21.51
CA PRO A 45 0.10 1.58 -21.21
C PRO A 45 0.45 1.55 -19.74
N ARG A 46 0.28 0.41 -19.13
CA ARG A 46 0.66 0.21 -17.72
C ARG A 46 2.10 -0.24 -17.66
N ASN A 47 2.88 0.42 -16.81
CA ASN A 47 4.25 0.04 -16.49
C ASN A 47 4.26 -0.62 -15.11
N PRO A 48 3.93 -1.94 -15.01
CA PRO A 48 3.88 -2.60 -13.73
C PRO A 48 5.26 -2.60 -13.07
N CYS A 49 5.29 -2.38 -11.78
CA CYS A 49 6.49 -2.53 -10.96
C CYS A 49 6.12 -3.08 -9.59
N LEU A 50 7.13 -3.52 -8.86
CA LEU A 50 6.98 -3.98 -7.48
C LEU A 50 7.64 -2.98 -6.54
N ILE A 51 6.85 -2.41 -5.64
CA ILE A 51 7.31 -1.49 -4.60
C ILE A 51 7.11 -2.16 -3.25
N ILE A 52 8.14 -2.22 -2.43
CA ILE A 52 8.03 -2.63 -1.03
C ILE A 52 8.31 -1.44 -0.12
N MET A 53 7.53 -1.31 0.94
CA MET A 53 7.82 -0.35 2.01
C MET A 53 8.87 -0.94 2.94
N HIS A 54 9.78 -0.13 3.48
CA HIS A 54 10.79 -0.58 4.44
C HIS A 54 10.85 0.39 5.62
N GLY A 55 10.88 -0.15 6.83
CA GLY A 55 11.01 0.65 8.06
C GLY A 55 10.19 0.11 9.23
N LEU A 56 10.45 0.64 10.43
CA LEU A 56 9.80 0.23 11.68
C LEU A 56 8.30 0.57 11.70
N SER A 57 7.52 -0.10 12.52
CA SER A 57 6.14 0.31 12.80
C SER A 57 6.13 1.73 13.36
N GLY A 58 5.21 2.57 12.87
CA GLY A 58 5.16 4.00 13.24
C GLY A 58 6.02 4.94 12.40
N SER A 59 6.85 4.45 11.45
CA SER A 59 7.71 5.29 10.61
C SER A 59 6.99 5.99 9.44
N GLY A 60 5.66 5.98 9.37
CA GLY A 60 4.91 6.68 8.31
C GLY A 60 4.63 5.86 7.04
N LYS A 61 5.09 4.60 6.93
CA LYS A 61 4.92 3.75 5.73
C LYS A 61 3.52 3.80 5.12
N SER A 62 2.49 3.58 5.91
CA SER A 62 1.12 3.53 5.40
C SER A 62 0.60 4.90 4.93
N THR A 63 1.13 5.99 5.45
CA THR A 63 0.83 7.34 4.97
C THR A 63 1.43 7.56 3.58
N ILE A 64 2.71 7.25 3.43
CA ILE A 64 3.42 7.33 2.16
C ILE A 64 2.82 6.34 1.14
N ALA A 65 2.50 5.12 1.57
CA ALA A 65 1.83 4.15 0.71
C ALA A 65 0.51 4.69 0.12
N LYS A 66 -0.30 5.39 0.91
CA LYS A 66 -1.54 6.03 0.43
C LYS A 66 -1.26 7.14 -0.59
N GLN A 67 -0.21 7.92 -0.41
CA GLN A 67 0.21 8.94 -1.38
C GLN A 67 0.64 8.30 -2.71
N ILE A 68 1.46 7.24 -2.67
CA ILE A 68 1.87 6.50 -3.87
C ILE A 68 0.63 5.91 -4.58
N VAL A 69 -0.30 5.32 -3.83
CA VAL A 69 -1.55 4.78 -4.40
C VAL A 69 -2.33 5.86 -5.14
N SER A 70 -2.48 7.06 -4.54
CA SER A 70 -3.25 8.15 -5.16
C SER A 70 -2.59 8.73 -6.40
N GLN A 71 -1.24 8.76 -6.45
CA GLN A 71 -0.48 9.36 -7.55
C GLN A 71 -0.22 8.39 -8.69
N CYS A 72 0.08 7.12 -8.38
CA CYS A 72 0.53 6.12 -9.35
C CYS A 72 -0.53 5.06 -9.67
N ALA A 73 -1.72 5.14 -9.08
CA ALA A 73 -2.75 4.10 -9.17
C ALA A 73 -2.23 2.69 -8.82
N ALA A 74 -1.33 2.62 -7.86
CA ALA A 74 -0.82 1.37 -7.35
C ALA A 74 -1.90 0.61 -6.56
N ILE A 75 -1.82 -0.71 -6.55
CA ILE A 75 -2.65 -1.55 -5.69
C ILE A 75 -1.85 -1.88 -4.44
N GLN A 76 -2.31 -1.36 -3.30
CA GLN A 76 -1.67 -1.59 -2.00
C GLN A 76 -2.14 -2.91 -1.39
N ILE A 77 -1.19 -3.70 -0.89
CA ILE A 77 -1.43 -4.88 -0.06
C ILE A 77 -0.78 -4.60 1.30
N ASN A 78 -1.59 -4.60 2.36
CA ASN A 78 -1.12 -4.34 3.72
C ASN A 78 -0.94 -5.65 4.49
N SER A 79 0.24 -5.84 5.11
CA SER A 79 0.60 -7.05 5.84
C SER A 79 -0.26 -7.33 7.06
N ASP A 80 -0.74 -6.27 7.75
CA ASP A 80 -1.58 -6.44 8.94
C ASP A 80 -2.98 -6.91 8.55
N ILE A 81 -3.52 -6.43 7.41
CA ILE A 81 -4.79 -6.91 6.84
C ILE A 81 -4.67 -8.40 6.47
N ILE A 82 -3.63 -8.77 5.71
CA ILE A 82 -3.40 -10.17 5.31
C ILE A 82 -3.22 -11.05 6.53
N ARG A 83 -2.51 -10.59 7.56
CA ARG A 83 -2.35 -11.30 8.83
C ARG A 83 -3.70 -11.61 9.45
N LYS A 84 -4.55 -10.62 9.63
CA LYS A 84 -5.88 -10.82 10.22
C LYS A 84 -6.75 -11.75 9.39
N GLN A 85 -6.74 -11.64 8.08
CA GLN A 85 -7.47 -12.53 7.17
C GLN A 85 -7.01 -13.99 7.29
N LEU A 86 -5.69 -14.25 7.30
CA LEU A 86 -5.14 -15.61 7.42
C LEU A 86 -5.45 -16.29 8.75
N PHE A 87 -5.70 -15.50 9.78
CA PHE A 87 -6.05 -16.00 11.13
C PHE A 87 -7.53 -15.82 11.46
N ALA A 88 -8.37 -15.49 10.47
CA ALA A 88 -9.82 -15.28 10.60
C ALA A 88 -10.19 -14.28 11.72
N LEU A 89 -9.37 -13.23 11.89
CA LEU A 89 -9.60 -12.16 12.87
C LEU A 89 -10.31 -10.98 12.20
N PRO A 90 -11.28 -10.34 12.84
CA PRO A 90 -11.85 -9.08 12.41
C PRO A 90 -10.78 -7.98 12.27
N LEU A 91 -10.94 -7.07 11.30
CA LEU A 91 -9.91 -6.07 10.96
C LEU A 91 -9.52 -5.15 12.13
N HIS A 92 -10.47 -4.79 12.98
CA HIS A 92 -10.29 -3.84 14.08
C HIS A 92 -10.19 -4.49 15.45
N GLU A 93 -10.24 -5.82 15.53
CA GLU A 93 -10.07 -6.58 16.77
C GLU A 93 -8.61 -6.85 17.05
N ASP A 94 -8.17 -6.63 18.30
CA ASP A 94 -6.82 -6.98 18.74
C ASP A 94 -6.71 -8.50 18.91
N SER A 95 -5.65 -9.08 18.35
CA SER A 95 -5.36 -10.52 18.52
C SER A 95 -4.91 -10.88 19.93
N ASN A 96 -4.55 -9.86 20.74
CA ASN A 96 -3.92 -10.02 22.05
C ASN A 96 -2.67 -10.91 22.04
N SER A 97 -2.03 -11.05 20.88
CA SER A 97 -0.83 -11.87 20.71
C SER A 97 0.41 -11.11 21.15
N ALA A 98 1.20 -11.70 22.03
CA ALA A 98 2.52 -11.17 22.37
C ALA A 98 3.51 -11.36 21.19
N PRO A 99 4.62 -10.59 21.14
CA PRO A 99 5.70 -10.85 20.19
C PRO A 99 6.13 -12.33 20.25
N TYR A 100 6.41 -12.94 19.09
CA TYR A 100 6.77 -14.37 18.92
C TYR A 100 5.63 -15.37 19.20
N SER A 101 4.43 -14.93 19.51
CA SER A 101 3.31 -15.83 19.80
C SER A 101 2.12 -15.59 18.86
N GLY A 102 1.19 -16.54 18.81
CA GLY A 102 -0.04 -16.41 18.03
C GLY A 102 0.26 -16.05 16.58
N ILE A 103 -0.30 -14.92 16.13
CA ILE A 103 -0.18 -14.42 14.77
C ILE A 103 1.18 -13.78 14.44
N TYR A 104 2.09 -13.62 15.44
CA TYR A 104 3.42 -13.03 15.29
C TYR A 104 4.57 -14.05 15.37
N THR A 105 4.29 -15.34 15.26
CA THR A 105 5.32 -16.37 15.14
C THR A 105 6.11 -16.24 13.84
N ALA A 106 7.34 -16.78 13.80
CA ALA A 106 8.15 -16.82 12.59
C ALA A 106 7.43 -17.55 11.45
N GLN A 107 6.79 -18.68 11.76
CA GLN A 107 6.01 -19.46 10.79
C GLN A 107 4.79 -18.68 10.27
N ALA A 108 4.08 -17.97 11.13
CA ALA A 108 2.98 -17.09 10.72
C ALA A 108 3.48 -15.99 9.78
N THR A 109 4.60 -15.35 10.15
CA THR A 109 5.24 -14.31 9.33
C THR A 109 5.64 -14.84 7.95
N GLU A 110 6.23 -16.03 7.88
CA GLU A 110 6.59 -16.66 6.61
C GLU A 110 5.37 -16.88 5.70
N LYS A 111 4.27 -17.40 6.26
CA LYS A 111 3.00 -17.58 5.54
C LYS A 111 2.46 -16.25 4.99
N ILE A 112 2.52 -15.19 5.80
CA ILE A 112 2.07 -13.86 5.38
C ILE A 112 2.91 -13.34 4.22
N TYR A 113 4.25 -13.41 4.32
CA TYR A 113 5.12 -12.96 3.23
C TYR A 113 5.00 -13.83 1.97
N ALA A 114 4.64 -15.11 2.11
CA ALA A 114 4.30 -15.96 0.96
C ALA A 114 3.01 -15.48 0.27
N GLU A 115 1.99 -15.16 1.04
CA GLU A 115 0.71 -14.64 0.52
C GLU A 115 0.87 -13.25 -0.10
N LEU A 116 1.63 -12.34 0.53
CA LEU A 116 1.98 -11.04 -0.05
C LEU A 116 2.67 -11.19 -1.41
N ALA A 117 3.61 -12.13 -1.54
CA ALA A 117 4.30 -12.39 -2.81
C ALA A 117 3.35 -12.98 -3.87
N ARG A 118 2.43 -13.87 -3.48
CA ARG A 118 1.40 -14.43 -4.36
C ARG A 118 0.47 -13.33 -4.92
N LEU A 119 -0.01 -12.45 -4.06
CA LEU A 119 -0.88 -11.34 -4.45
C LEU A 119 -0.15 -10.31 -5.31
N ALA A 120 1.11 -9.97 -4.95
CA ALA A 120 1.95 -9.08 -5.76
C ALA A 120 2.11 -9.60 -7.20
N LYS A 121 2.34 -10.93 -7.35
CA LYS A 121 2.42 -11.57 -8.67
C LYS A 121 1.15 -11.36 -9.49
N ILE A 122 -0.02 -11.59 -8.89
CA ILE A 122 -1.32 -11.43 -9.57
C ILE A 122 -1.50 -9.97 -10.03
N ILE A 123 -1.22 -9.00 -9.16
CA ILE A 123 -1.34 -7.57 -9.46
C ILE A 123 -0.44 -7.18 -10.62
N ILE A 124 0.83 -7.60 -10.59
CA ILE A 124 1.80 -7.28 -11.64
C ILE A 124 1.41 -7.94 -12.96
N GLN A 125 0.98 -9.21 -12.94
CA GLN A 125 0.52 -9.91 -14.14
C GLN A 125 -0.75 -9.29 -14.75
N ALA A 126 -1.57 -8.64 -13.93
CA ALA A 126 -2.71 -7.85 -14.40
C ALA A 126 -2.30 -6.46 -14.94
N GLY A 127 -1.01 -6.15 -14.96
CA GLY A 127 -0.46 -4.90 -15.48
C GLY A 127 -0.48 -3.73 -14.50
N PHE A 128 -0.64 -3.96 -13.20
CA PHE A 128 -0.69 -2.90 -12.19
C PHE A 128 0.62 -2.82 -11.39
N ILE A 129 0.84 -1.67 -10.77
CA ILE A 129 1.88 -1.47 -9.76
C ILE A 129 1.43 -2.18 -8.48
N ALA A 130 2.26 -3.09 -7.97
CA ALA A 130 2.03 -3.73 -6.68
C ALA A 130 2.83 -2.99 -5.59
N LEU A 131 2.14 -2.45 -4.59
CA LEU A 131 2.73 -1.79 -3.43
C LEU A 131 2.49 -2.63 -2.18
N ILE A 132 3.57 -3.14 -1.58
CA ILE A 132 3.50 -4.00 -0.41
C ILE A 132 3.82 -3.21 0.85
N ASP A 133 2.79 -2.91 1.63
CA ASP A 133 2.89 -2.20 2.90
C ASP A 133 3.16 -3.19 4.04
N ALA A 134 4.45 -3.44 4.26
CA ALA A 134 4.98 -4.26 5.35
C ALA A 134 6.31 -3.67 5.82
N THR A 135 6.85 -4.19 6.93
CA THR A 135 8.09 -3.65 7.53
C THR A 135 9.35 -4.03 6.79
N PHE A 136 9.41 -5.21 6.17
CA PHE A 136 10.56 -5.77 5.45
C PHE A 136 11.89 -5.68 6.20
N LEU A 137 11.87 -5.98 7.50
CA LEU A 137 13.02 -5.82 8.39
C LEU A 137 14.20 -6.71 8.02
N LEU A 138 13.94 -7.93 7.55
CA LEU A 138 14.97 -8.91 7.22
C LEU A 138 15.41 -8.81 5.77
N HIS A 139 16.72 -8.91 5.52
CA HIS A 139 17.28 -8.96 4.17
C HIS A 139 16.67 -10.08 3.32
N ALA A 140 16.50 -11.28 3.91
CA ALA A 140 15.91 -12.42 3.23
C ALA A 140 14.50 -12.14 2.68
N GLN A 141 13.68 -11.35 3.41
CA GLN A 141 12.35 -10.93 2.94
C GLN A 141 12.47 -10.03 1.71
N ARG A 142 13.39 -9.06 1.72
CA ARG A 142 13.62 -8.13 0.62
C ARG A 142 14.16 -8.83 -0.62
N VAL A 143 15.10 -9.75 -0.45
CA VAL A 143 15.64 -10.59 -1.54
C VAL A 143 14.55 -11.44 -2.20
N LYS A 144 13.63 -12.01 -1.43
CA LYS A 144 12.49 -12.78 -1.96
C LYS A 144 11.65 -11.94 -2.94
N PHE A 145 11.35 -10.69 -2.59
CA PHE A 145 10.55 -9.79 -3.44
C PHE A 145 11.37 -9.23 -4.62
N TYR A 146 12.65 -8.97 -4.44
CA TYR A 146 13.56 -8.63 -5.54
C TYR A 146 13.61 -9.75 -6.59
N ASN A 147 13.75 -11.01 -6.16
CA ASN A 147 13.77 -12.16 -7.06
C ASN A 147 12.41 -12.36 -7.75
N LEU A 148 11.30 -12.08 -7.08
CA LEU A 148 9.97 -12.08 -7.68
C LEU A 148 9.87 -11.05 -8.82
N ALA A 149 10.27 -9.80 -8.58
CA ALA A 149 10.27 -8.75 -9.59
C ALA A 149 11.17 -9.10 -10.78
N LYS A 150 12.38 -9.63 -10.52
CA LYS A 150 13.30 -10.11 -11.55
C LYS A 150 12.70 -11.22 -12.39
N HIS A 151 12.03 -12.19 -11.78
CA HIS A 151 11.34 -13.28 -12.48
C HIS A 151 10.20 -12.76 -13.36
N LEU A 152 9.46 -11.77 -12.87
CA LEU A 152 8.36 -11.13 -13.60
C LEU A 152 8.86 -10.07 -14.62
N LYS A 153 10.17 -9.81 -14.69
CA LYS A 153 10.81 -8.81 -15.56
C LYS A 153 10.24 -7.41 -15.39
N VAL A 154 9.98 -7.01 -14.16
CA VAL A 154 9.50 -5.67 -13.82
C VAL A 154 10.49 -4.94 -12.90
N PRO A 155 10.49 -3.59 -12.90
CA PRO A 155 11.28 -2.81 -11.95
C PRO A 155 10.91 -3.14 -10.50
N PHE A 156 11.91 -3.04 -9.61
CA PHE A 156 11.78 -3.24 -8.17
C PHE A 156 12.26 -2.00 -7.42
N TYR A 157 11.49 -1.56 -6.46
CA TYR A 157 11.79 -0.39 -5.64
C TYR A 157 11.57 -0.68 -4.15
N ILE A 158 12.42 -0.08 -3.31
CA ILE A 158 12.32 -0.07 -1.86
C ILE A 158 12.01 1.36 -1.42
N CYS A 159 10.81 1.59 -0.93
CA CYS A 159 10.43 2.85 -0.31
C CYS A 159 10.89 2.83 1.15
N HIS A 160 12.03 3.46 1.43
CA HIS A 160 12.61 3.48 2.77
C HIS A 160 12.06 4.66 3.57
N CYS A 161 11.33 4.34 4.64
CA CYS A 161 10.75 5.31 5.56
C CYS A 161 11.61 5.38 6.83
N GLN A 162 12.39 6.44 6.93
CA GLN A 162 13.23 6.72 8.08
C GLN A 162 12.60 7.85 8.90
N THR A 163 12.42 7.64 10.18
CA THR A 163 11.79 8.60 11.09
C THR A 163 12.50 8.50 12.45
N ASP A 164 12.64 9.61 13.15
CA ASP A 164 13.24 9.65 14.48
C ASP A 164 12.49 8.72 15.45
N GLU A 165 13.25 8.08 16.33
CA GLU A 165 12.72 7.16 17.34
C GLU A 165 11.70 7.82 18.28
N LEU A 166 11.92 9.06 18.68
CA LEU A 166 11.01 9.80 19.55
C LEU A 166 9.66 10.00 18.86
N GLU A 167 9.69 10.34 17.59
CA GLU A 167 8.48 10.53 16.79
C GLU A 167 7.74 9.20 16.56
N ILE A 168 8.45 8.12 16.25
CA ILE A 168 7.89 6.78 16.15
C ILE A 168 7.12 6.40 17.42
N LYS A 169 7.75 6.60 18.60
CA LYS A 169 7.13 6.31 19.90
C LYS A 169 5.88 7.15 20.15
N GLN A 170 5.89 8.44 19.79
CA GLN A 170 4.74 9.32 19.91
C GLN A 170 3.59 8.87 18.98
N ARG A 171 3.90 8.55 17.73
CA ARG A 171 2.92 8.06 16.75
C ARG A 171 2.26 6.75 17.20
N ILE A 172 3.05 5.81 17.76
CA ILE A 172 2.53 4.56 18.32
C ILE A 172 1.61 4.83 19.52
N LYS A 173 2.03 5.66 20.48
CA LYS A 173 1.20 6.01 21.65
C LYS A 173 -0.14 6.64 21.24
N LYS A 174 -0.14 7.57 20.29
CA LYS A 174 -1.37 8.19 19.78
C LYS A 174 -2.33 7.16 19.16
N ARG A 175 -1.80 6.15 18.47
CA ARG A 175 -2.61 5.09 17.84
C ARG A 175 -3.19 4.11 18.86
N THR A 176 -2.49 3.84 19.97
CA THR A 176 -2.95 2.87 20.98
C THR A 176 -4.29 3.23 21.59
N GLY A 177 -4.71 4.51 21.53
CA GLY A 177 -6.02 4.98 22.01
C GLY A 177 -7.16 4.97 20.96
N LEU A 178 -6.89 4.57 19.70
CA LEU A 178 -7.90 4.59 18.64
C LEU A 178 -8.56 3.22 18.49
N SER A 179 -9.90 3.20 18.47
CA SER A 179 -10.70 1.99 18.27
C SER A 179 -10.67 1.45 16.83
N ASP A 180 -10.27 2.27 15.86
CA ASP A 180 -10.31 1.95 14.43
C ASP A 180 -8.93 1.59 13.84
N ARG A 181 -8.04 1.07 14.67
CA ARG A 181 -6.68 0.69 14.22
C ARG A 181 -6.65 -0.72 13.63
N ILE A 182 -5.95 -0.88 12.53
CA ILE A 182 -5.68 -2.18 11.90
C ILE A 182 -4.40 -2.79 12.46
N SER A 183 -3.36 -1.97 12.62
CA SER A 183 -2.06 -2.41 13.15
C SER A 183 -2.08 -2.46 14.68
N GLU A 184 -1.63 -3.59 15.23
CA GLU A 184 -1.51 -3.83 16.67
C GLU A 184 -0.13 -3.42 17.23
N ALA A 185 0.68 -2.72 16.44
CA ALA A 185 2.02 -2.32 16.85
C ALA A 185 1.98 -1.44 18.11
N ASN A 186 2.66 -1.91 19.14
CA ASN A 186 2.89 -1.24 20.41
C ASN A 186 4.41 -1.07 20.66
N LEU A 187 4.78 -0.48 21.79
CA LEU A 187 6.21 -0.25 22.12
C LEU A 187 7.01 -1.55 22.25
N THR A 188 6.42 -2.62 22.76
CA THR A 188 7.08 -3.93 22.86
C THR A 188 7.37 -4.52 21.48
N ILE A 189 6.42 -4.41 20.55
CA ILE A 189 6.62 -4.81 19.15
C ILE A 189 7.68 -3.94 18.48
N LEU A 190 7.71 -2.63 18.76
CA LEU A 190 8.77 -1.75 18.25
C LEU A 190 10.16 -2.18 18.70
N ASP A 191 10.36 -2.44 19.99
CA ASP A 191 11.64 -2.88 20.53
C ASP A 191 12.08 -4.23 19.94
N TYR A 192 11.13 -5.12 19.70
CA TYR A 192 11.37 -6.35 19.00
C TYR A 192 11.80 -6.11 17.54
N GLN A 193 11.09 -5.28 16.81
CA GLN A 193 11.40 -4.95 15.41
C GLN A 193 12.80 -4.32 15.27
N LYS A 194 13.23 -3.49 16.22
CA LYS A 194 14.58 -2.92 16.24
C LYS A 194 15.67 -3.99 16.32
N LYS A 195 15.46 -5.03 17.11
CA LYS A 195 16.42 -6.15 17.22
C LYS A 195 16.51 -6.99 15.95
N LEU A 196 15.43 -7.02 15.17
CA LEU A 196 15.37 -7.75 13.91
C LEU A 196 15.79 -6.93 12.69
N LEU A 197 15.86 -5.61 12.83
CA LEU A 197 16.13 -4.73 11.71
C LEU A 197 17.54 -4.95 11.14
N GLU A 198 17.60 -5.52 9.96
CA GLU A 198 18.81 -5.63 9.16
C GLU A 198 18.92 -4.42 8.22
N PRO A 199 20.03 -3.65 8.31
CA PRO A 199 20.25 -2.48 7.45
C PRO A 199 20.18 -2.82 5.96
N LEU A 200 19.82 -1.82 5.15
CA LEU A 200 19.89 -1.94 3.71
C LEU A 200 21.35 -2.06 3.26
N ILE A 201 21.67 -3.13 2.54
CA ILE A 201 23.03 -3.37 2.05
C ILE A 201 23.30 -2.57 0.75
N LYS A 202 24.57 -2.42 0.39
CA LYS A 202 24.99 -1.63 -0.78
C LYS A 202 24.30 -2.03 -2.09
N SER A 203 24.04 -3.32 -2.29
CA SER A 203 23.35 -3.81 -3.49
C SER A 203 21.86 -3.45 -3.54
N GLU A 204 21.23 -3.17 -2.39
CA GLU A 204 19.83 -2.75 -2.30
C GLU A 204 19.66 -1.24 -2.52
N GLN A 205 20.68 -0.43 -2.20
CA GLN A 205 20.63 1.04 -2.26
C GLN A 205 20.25 1.57 -3.64
N LYS A 206 20.64 0.89 -4.72
CA LYS A 206 20.27 1.28 -6.09
C LYS A 206 18.76 1.17 -6.37
N HIS A 207 18.01 0.49 -5.53
CA HIS A 207 16.57 0.32 -5.62
C HIS A 207 15.80 1.20 -4.62
N VAL A 208 16.52 1.94 -3.76
CA VAL A 208 15.90 2.74 -2.70
C VAL A 208 15.35 4.04 -3.29
N LEU A 209 14.08 4.29 -3.01
CA LEU A 209 13.46 5.59 -3.16
C LEU A 209 13.52 6.27 -1.80
N LEU A 210 14.31 7.34 -1.71
CA LEU A 210 14.28 8.22 -0.53
C LEU A 210 13.03 9.09 -0.65
N ILE A 211 12.24 9.07 0.40
CA ILE A 211 11.09 9.95 0.53
C ILE A 211 11.36 10.81 1.75
N ASP A 212 11.68 12.06 1.50
CA ASP A 212 11.80 13.07 2.53
C ASP A 212 10.39 13.43 3.00
N ASP A 213 10.21 13.55 4.34
CA ASP A 213 8.95 13.94 4.99
C ASP A 213 8.60 15.40 4.69
#